data_0a155fba8e02bbdeb03703322e84a588
#
_entry.id   0a155fba8e02bbdeb03703322e84a588
#
_cell.length_a   1.000
_cell.length_b   1.000
_cell.length_c   1.000
_cell.angle_alpha   90.00
_cell.angle_beta   90.00
_cell.angle_gamma   90.00
#
_symmetry.space_group_name_H-M   'P 1'
#
loop_
_entity.id
_entity.type
_entity.pdbx_description
1 polymer ?
#
loop_
_entity_poly.entity_id
_entity_poly.type
_entity_poly.pdbx_seq_one_letter_code
_entity_poly.pdbx_strand_id
1 'polypeptide(L)'
;MALDRGAAWVGQADGKPPAKLDRAIIFAPVGSLIPVALGHLRNAGTLCINAIYTSPIPEMPYSLLWGERTIRTVANVTRRDAEEFLPLAAEIPIRSATQLFPLNEANKALQMLKHSQINGSAVLQIS
;
A
#
# COMPACT_ATOMS: atom_id res chain seq x y z
N MET A 1 -0.70 -13.77 -7.17
CA MET A 1 0.44 -13.03 -6.54
C MET A 1 0.23 -12.70 -5.06
N ALA A 2 -0.84 -12.03 -4.60
CA ALA A 2 -1.01 -11.76 -3.16
C ALA A 2 -1.29 -13.03 -2.36
N LEU A 3 -2.15 -13.93 -2.85
CA LEU A 3 -2.40 -15.24 -2.22
C LEU A 3 -1.12 -16.07 -2.11
N ASP A 4 -0.28 -16.07 -3.15
CA ASP A 4 1.01 -16.78 -3.16
C ASP A 4 2.02 -16.20 -2.13
N ARG A 5 1.71 -15.01 -1.61
CA ARG A 5 2.47 -14.32 -0.55
C ARG A 5 1.81 -14.44 0.82
N GLY A 6 0.82 -15.31 0.96
CA GLY A 6 0.17 -15.59 2.23
C GLY A 6 -1.02 -14.70 2.57
N ALA A 7 -1.54 -13.91 1.61
CA ALA A 7 -2.78 -13.18 1.86
C ALA A 7 -3.94 -14.15 2.05
N ALA A 8 -4.72 -13.96 3.12
CA ALA A 8 -5.89 -14.78 3.42
C ALA A 8 -7.07 -14.47 2.47
N TRP A 9 -7.09 -13.29 1.88
CA TRP A 9 -8.14 -12.85 0.96
C TRP A 9 -7.60 -11.80 -0.02
N VAL A 10 -8.15 -11.79 -1.23
CA VAL A 10 -7.88 -10.78 -2.28
C VAL A 10 -9.20 -10.41 -2.93
N GLY A 11 -9.41 -9.12 -3.16
CA GLY A 11 -10.61 -8.59 -3.81
C GLY A 11 -10.37 -7.23 -4.44
N GLN A 12 -11.38 -6.70 -5.10
CA GLN A 12 -11.39 -5.33 -5.59
C GLN A 12 -11.48 -4.36 -4.40
N ALA A 13 -11.16 -3.08 -4.64
CA ALA A 13 -11.14 -2.05 -3.59
C ALA A 13 -12.50 -1.86 -2.89
N ASP A 14 -13.60 -2.08 -3.61
CA ASP A 14 -14.99 -2.07 -3.12
C ASP A 14 -15.46 -3.44 -2.60
N GLY A 15 -14.63 -4.47 -2.75
CA GLY A 15 -14.90 -5.81 -2.27
C GLY A 15 -14.96 -5.87 -0.75
N LYS A 16 -15.88 -6.67 -0.22
CA LYS A 16 -16.04 -6.83 1.23
C LYS A 16 -15.11 -7.94 1.74
N PRO A 17 -14.16 -7.62 2.63
CA PRO A 17 -13.33 -8.65 3.24
C PRO A 17 -14.18 -9.59 4.13
N PRO A 18 -13.72 -10.85 4.34
CA PRO A 18 -14.48 -11.85 5.08
C PRO A 18 -14.68 -11.51 6.57
N ALA A 19 -13.85 -10.61 7.11
CA ALA A 19 -13.92 -10.14 8.48
C ALA A 19 -13.56 -8.65 8.57
N LYS A 20 -13.96 -7.99 9.67
CA LYS A 20 -13.51 -6.63 9.96
C LYS A 20 -12.01 -6.62 10.23
N LEU A 21 -11.35 -5.56 9.77
CA LEU A 21 -9.91 -5.40 9.85
C LEU A 21 -9.51 -4.65 11.12
N ASP A 22 -8.42 -5.06 11.74
CA ASP A 22 -7.78 -4.31 12.84
C ASP A 22 -7.09 -3.05 12.29
N ARG A 23 -6.44 -3.20 11.13
CA ARG A 23 -5.66 -2.14 10.49
C ARG A 23 -5.79 -2.24 8.97
N ALA A 24 -5.71 -1.08 8.33
CA ALA A 24 -5.65 -0.98 6.87
C ALA A 24 -4.57 0.02 6.46
N ILE A 25 -3.92 -0.22 5.33
CA ILE A 25 -2.95 0.72 4.75
C ILE A 25 -3.38 1.00 3.32
N ILE A 26 -3.46 2.29 2.96
CA ILE A 26 -3.71 2.74 1.59
C ILE A 26 -2.40 3.25 0.99
N PHE A 27 -1.99 2.65 -0.13
CA PHE A 27 -0.85 3.09 -0.93
C PHE A 27 -1.28 3.84 -2.20
N ALA A 28 -2.52 3.60 -2.67
CA ALA A 28 -3.04 4.27 -3.86
C ALA A 28 -3.44 5.72 -3.55
N PRO A 29 -3.07 6.72 -4.39
CA PRO A 29 -3.38 8.13 -4.16
C PRO A 29 -4.83 8.48 -4.53
N VAL A 30 -5.79 7.74 -4.01
CA VAL A 30 -7.23 7.82 -4.34
C VAL A 30 -8.04 8.05 -3.07
N GLY A 31 -8.52 9.30 -2.88
CA GLY A 31 -9.24 9.71 -1.67
C GLY A 31 -10.54 8.95 -1.41
N SER A 32 -11.24 8.50 -2.46
CA SER A 32 -12.46 7.72 -2.31
C SER A 32 -12.26 6.34 -1.65
N LEU A 33 -11.04 5.84 -1.58
CA LEU A 33 -10.73 4.61 -0.85
C LEU A 33 -10.78 4.77 0.66
N ILE A 34 -10.67 6.00 1.17
CA ILE A 34 -10.63 6.27 2.62
C ILE A 34 -11.94 5.87 3.30
N PRO A 35 -13.13 6.34 2.87
CA PRO A 35 -14.39 5.91 3.47
C PRO A 35 -14.64 4.40 3.30
N VAL A 36 -14.22 3.81 2.18
CA VAL A 36 -14.33 2.36 1.95
C VAL A 36 -13.51 1.59 2.98
N ALA A 37 -12.23 1.95 3.15
CA ALA A 37 -11.34 1.31 4.10
C ALA A 37 -11.82 1.47 5.56
N LEU A 38 -12.31 2.66 5.94
CA LEU A 38 -12.91 2.90 7.26
C LEU A 38 -14.13 2.00 7.49
N GLY A 39 -14.96 1.79 6.47
CA GLY A 39 -16.11 0.89 6.53
C GLY A 39 -15.73 -0.56 6.79
N HIS A 40 -14.51 -0.97 6.46
CA HIS A 40 -14.00 -2.32 6.71
C HIS A 40 -13.32 -2.49 8.07
N LEU A 41 -12.95 -1.40 8.76
CA LEU A 41 -12.35 -1.48 10.09
C LEU A 41 -13.36 -1.88 11.16
N ARG A 42 -12.90 -2.63 12.15
CA ARG A 42 -13.60 -2.78 13.43
C ARG A 42 -13.53 -1.48 14.26
N ASN A 43 -14.22 -1.44 15.38
CA ASN A 43 -14.03 -0.36 16.36
C ASN A 43 -12.59 -0.37 16.89
N ALA A 44 -12.05 0.78 17.21
CA ALA A 44 -10.66 1.03 17.57
C ALA A 44 -9.65 0.62 16.48
N GLY A 45 -10.09 0.37 15.25
CA GLY A 45 -9.23 0.06 14.11
C GLY A 45 -8.51 1.31 13.59
N THR A 46 -7.35 1.09 12.94
CA THR A 46 -6.52 2.18 12.41
C THR A 46 -6.40 2.09 10.89
N LEU A 47 -6.69 3.20 10.22
CA LEU A 47 -6.37 3.41 8.80
C LEU A 47 -5.09 4.24 8.69
N CYS A 48 -4.09 3.70 8.00
CA CYS A 48 -2.87 4.41 7.64
C CYS A 48 -2.89 4.78 6.15
N ILE A 49 -2.67 6.05 5.84
CA ILE A 49 -2.58 6.55 4.46
C ILE A 49 -1.11 6.79 4.15
N ASN A 50 -0.53 5.90 3.35
CA ASN A 50 0.85 5.98 2.85
C ASN A 50 0.84 6.31 1.35
N ALA A 51 0.10 7.35 0.98
CA ALA A 51 -0.04 7.81 -0.39
C ALA A 51 0.27 9.31 -0.48
N ILE A 52 1.12 9.68 -1.44
CA ILE A 52 1.47 11.07 -1.74
C ILE A 52 0.50 11.59 -2.80
N TYR A 53 0.09 12.87 -2.69
CA TYR A 53 -0.82 13.53 -3.65
C TYR A 53 -2.18 12.83 -3.81
N THR A 54 -2.72 12.32 -2.71
CA THR A 54 -4.06 11.74 -2.70
C THR A 54 -5.10 12.75 -3.21
N SER A 55 -6.01 12.30 -4.06
CA SER A 55 -7.16 13.09 -4.49
C SER A 55 -8.02 13.50 -3.28
N PRO A 56 -8.90 14.52 -3.41
CA PRO A 56 -9.75 14.95 -2.31
C PRO A 56 -10.50 13.77 -1.65
N ILE A 57 -10.57 13.80 -0.33
CA ILE A 57 -11.37 12.85 0.44
C ILE A 57 -12.84 13.28 0.28
N PRO A 58 -13.72 12.41 -0.19
CA PRO A 58 -15.12 12.75 -0.33
C PRO A 58 -15.78 12.95 1.04
N GLU A 59 -16.89 13.67 1.05
CA GLU A 59 -17.77 13.74 2.22
C GLU A 59 -18.15 12.32 2.66
N MET A 60 -18.13 12.09 3.97
CA MET A 60 -18.43 10.79 4.55
C MET A 60 -19.20 10.94 5.87
N PRO A 61 -20.09 9.99 6.22
CA PRO A 61 -20.83 10.06 7.45
C PRO A 61 -19.93 9.85 8.66
N TYR A 62 -20.20 10.60 9.73
CA TYR A 62 -19.48 10.49 11.01
C TYR A 62 -19.44 9.05 11.57
N SER A 63 -20.45 8.25 11.27
CA SER A 63 -20.51 6.84 11.68
C SER A 63 -19.32 6.01 11.23
N LEU A 64 -18.60 6.42 10.17
CA LEU A 64 -17.34 5.78 9.76
C LEU A 64 -16.17 6.05 10.71
N LEU A 65 -16.22 7.15 11.46
CA LEU A 65 -15.21 7.50 12.49
C LEU A 65 -15.65 7.05 13.89
N TRP A 66 -16.95 6.93 14.09
CA TRP A 66 -17.51 6.46 15.35
C TRP A 66 -16.89 5.11 15.77
N GLY A 67 -16.75 4.88 17.06
CA GLY A 67 -16.15 3.67 17.61
C GLY A 67 -14.62 3.75 17.67
N GLU A 68 -14.08 4.96 17.94
CA GLU A 68 -12.65 5.20 18.22
C GLU A 68 -11.72 4.83 17.06
N ARG A 69 -12.20 4.85 15.81
CA ARG A 69 -11.34 4.60 14.65
C ARG A 69 -10.34 5.74 14.47
N THR A 70 -9.13 5.38 14.10
CA THR A 70 -8.04 6.33 13.88
C THR A 70 -7.69 6.40 12.40
N ILE A 71 -7.49 7.61 11.88
CA ILE A 71 -6.87 7.87 10.58
C ILE A 71 -5.50 8.50 10.84
N ARG A 72 -4.45 7.95 10.21
CA ARG A 72 -3.10 8.49 10.26
C ARG A 72 -2.52 8.60 8.86
N THR A 73 -1.68 9.60 8.67
CA THR A 73 -0.88 9.74 7.44
C THR A 73 0.58 9.44 7.74
N VAL A 74 1.31 9.02 6.72
CA VAL A 74 2.77 8.86 6.76
C VAL A 74 3.36 9.90 5.82
N ALA A 75 4.20 10.79 6.34
CA ALA A 75 4.83 11.82 5.53
C ALA A 75 6.04 11.29 4.77
N ASN A 76 6.93 10.56 5.44
CA ASN A 76 8.13 9.97 4.86
C ASN A 76 8.78 9.03 5.88
N VAL A 77 9.93 8.46 5.51
CA VAL A 77 10.77 7.64 6.39
C VAL A 77 11.70 8.53 7.23
N THR A 78 11.82 8.23 8.51
CA THR A 78 12.83 8.83 9.39
C THR A 78 14.04 7.91 9.51
N ARG A 79 15.15 8.44 10.05
CA ARG A 79 16.32 7.60 10.38
C ARG A 79 15.95 6.46 11.32
N ARG A 80 15.15 6.75 12.32
CA ARG A 80 14.70 5.77 13.30
C ARG A 80 13.88 4.64 12.65
N ASP A 81 13.00 4.98 11.72
CA ASP A 81 12.24 3.96 10.97
C ASP A 81 13.17 3.00 10.22
N ALA A 82 14.26 3.54 9.62
CA ALA A 82 15.24 2.71 8.94
C ALA A 82 16.05 1.83 9.92
N GLU A 83 16.48 2.40 11.04
CA GLU A 83 17.21 1.69 12.10
C GLU A 83 16.38 0.55 12.71
N GLU A 84 15.06 0.73 12.86
CA GLU A 84 14.14 -0.29 13.35
C GLU A 84 13.76 -1.32 12.27
N PHE A 85 13.62 -0.89 11.01
CA PHE A 85 13.19 -1.75 9.91
C PHE A 85 14.29 -2.68 9.39
N LEU A 86 15.53 -2.20 9.25
CA LEU A 86 16.60 -2.99 8.62
C LEU A 86 16.92 -4.30 9.38
N PRO A 87 17.02 -4.35 10.72
CA PRO A 87 17.18 -5.60 11.44
C PRO A 87 16.00 -6.56 11.21
N LEU A 88 14.77 -6.03 11.27
CA LEU A 88 13.56 -6.82 11.02
C LEU A 88 13.54 -7.39 9.58
N ALA A 89 13.93 -6.59 8.59
CA ALA A 89 14.01 -7.01 7.20
C ALA A 89 15.06 -8.10 6.96
N ALA A 90 16.11 -8.14 7.78
CA ALA A 90 17.12 -9.21 7.73
C ALA A 90 16.61 -10.54 8.31
N GLU A 91 15.71 -10.48 9.29
CA GLU A 91 15.10 -11.67 9.91
C GLU A 91 13.95 -12.24 9.07
N ILE A 92 13.18 -11.38 8.41
CA ILE A 92 12.04 -11.78 7.58
C ILE A 92 12.53 -12.00 6.15
N PRO A 93 12.24 -13.16 5.52
CA PRO A 93 12.66 -13.43 4.14
C PRO A 93 11.83 -12.60 3.14
N ILE A 94 12.09 -11.30 3.07
CA ILE A 94 11.44 -10.39 2.13
C ILE A 94 11.88 -10.75 0.71
N ARG A 95 10.94 -11.16 -0.13
CA ARG A 95 11.17 -11.47 -1.54
C ARG A 95 10.42 -10.49 -2.43
N SER A 96 11.16 -9.57 -3.05
CA SER A 96 10.61 -8.66 -4.07
C SER A 96 10.56 -9.34 -5.43
N ALA A 97 9.47 -9.19 -6.15
CA ALA A 97 9.42 -9.52 -7.57
C ALA A 97 10.09 -8.38 -8.33
N THR A 98 11.09 -8.71 -9.14
CA THR A 98 11.84 -7.72 -9.93
C THR A 98 11.91 -8.12 -11.39
N GLN A 99 11.89 -7.13 -12.27
CA GLN A 99 12.16 -7.26 -13.68
C GLN A 99 13.38 -6.39 -14.02
N LEU A 100 14.45 -7.02 -14.51
CA LEU A 100 15.70 -6.34 -14.85
C LEU A 100 15.63 -5.74 -16.25
N PHE A 101 16.16 -4.54 -16.38
CA PHE A 101 16.34 -3.84 -17.66
C PHE A 101 17.78 -3.30 -17.73
N PRO A 102 18.44 -3.39 -18.87
CA PRO A 102 19.69 -2.69 -19.05
C PRO A 102 19.49 -1.17 -19.00
N LEU A 103 20.49 -0.41 -18.59
CA LEU A 103 20.37 1.05 -18.41
C LEU A 103 19.90 1.78 -19.68
N ASN A 104 20.35 1.36 -20.85
CA ASN A 104 19.93 1.94 -22.12
C ASN A 104 18.44 1.69 -22.47
N GLU A 105 17.75 0.79 -21.77
CA GLU A 105 16.32 0.56 -21.87
C GLU A 105 15.48 1.29 -20.79
N ALA A 106 16.06 2.24 -20.07
CA ALA A 106 15.37 2.97 -19.00
C ALA A 106 14.02 3.57 -19.45
N ASN A 107 13.98 4.20 -20.65
CA ASN A 107 12.75 4.76 -21.19
C ASN A 107 11.68 3.70 -21.49
N LYS A 108 12.10 2.52 -21.94
CA LYS A 108 11.20 1.38 -22.16
C LYS A 108 10.61 0.90 -20.83
N ALA A 109 11.45 0.75 -19.79
CA ALA A 109 10.99 0.38 -18.46
C ALA A 109 9.97 1.38 -17.90
N LEU A 110 10.21 2.69 -18.06
CA LEU A 110 9.28 3.75 -17.67
C LEU A 110 7.95 3.70 -18.42
N GLN A 111 7.97 3.44 -19.74
CA GLN A 111 6.75 3.29 -20.52
C GLN A 111 5.95 2.05 -20.08
N MET A 112 6.63 0.92 -19.85
CA MET A 112 5.99 -0.29 -19.35
C MET A 112 5.38 -0.07 -17.96
N LEU A 113 6.05 0.66 -17.07
CA LEU A 113 5.54 1.03 -15.75
C LEU A 113 4.27 1.91 -15.90
N LYS A 114 4.33 2.93 -16.74
CA LYS A 114 3.19 3.82 -17.03
C LYS A 114 1.95 3.07 -17.51
N HIS A 115 2.14 2.01 -18.29
CA HIS A 115 1.06 1.20 -18.84
C HIS A 115 0.71 -0.04 -17.98
N SER A 116 1.19 -0.09 -16.72
CA SER A 116 0.94 -1.20 -15.79
C SER A 116 1.37 -2.58 -16.34
N GLN A 117 2.42 -2.61 -17.15
CA GLN A 117 2.98 -3.82 -17.77
C GLN A 117 4.12 -4.44 -16.94
N ILE A 118 4.50 -3.80 -15.83
CA ILE A 118 5.51 -4.33 -14.89
C ILE A 118 4.80 -5.08 -13.76
N ASN A 119 5.23 -6.30 -13.51
CA ASN A 119 4.78 -7.07 -12.37
C ASN A 119 5.86 -7.07 -11.28
N GLY A 120 5.67 -6.25 -10.25
CA GLY A 120 6.65 -6.00 -9.20
C GLY A 120 7.43 -4.70 -9.46
N SER A 121 8.73 -4.72 -9.29
CA SER A 121 9.61 -3.55 -9.45
C SER A 121 10.47 -3.66 -10.71
N ALA A 122 10.53 -2.59 -11.50
CA ALA A 122 11.53 -2.45 -12.56
C ALA A 122 12.87 -2.04 -11.94
N VAL A 123 13.93 -2.75 -12.28
CA VAL A 123 15.29 -2.47 -11.81
C VAL A 123 16.18 -2.25 -13.02
N LEU A 124 16.89 -1.10 -13.05
CA LEU A 124 17.88 -0.82 -14.07
C LEU A 124 19.24 -1.39 -13.64
N GLN A 125 19.79 -2.24 -14.47
CA GLN A 125 21.15 -2.77 -14.27
C GLN A 125 22.16 -1.80 -14.89
N ILE A 126 23.07 -1.30 -14.06
CA ILE A 126 24.05 -0.27 -14.47
C ILE A 126 25.33 -0.90 -15.03
N SER A 127 25.68 -2.10 -14.59
CA SER A 127 26.85 -2.86 -15.07
C SER A 127 26.67 -4.34 -14.80
#